data_471cfd4d4fab8aa20a60a5e5f3d86813
#
_entry.id   471cfd4d4fab8aa20a60a5e5f3d86813
#
_cell.length_a   1.000
_cell.length_b   1.000
_cell.length_c   1.000
_cell.angle_alpha   90.00
_cell.angle_beta   90.00
_cell.angle_gamma   90.00
#
_symmetry.space_group_name_H-M   'P 1'
#
loop_
_entity.id
_entity.type
_entity.pdbx_description
1 polymer ?
#
loop_
_entity_poly.entity_id
_entity_poly.type
_entity_poly.pdbx_seq_one_letter_code
_entity_poly.pdbx_strand_id
1 'polypeptide(L)'
;MKKIVKYLNGSWPLIILAPLLMVLEVLCDLMQPTLMSDIIDIGVASGEMSQVWGTGVKMLGVALLGIVGGAGCTMLSAKASYDSGARLRQGLFDKIQTFSFAEIDKLQTSSLITRLTNDITLLQNALRMMLCMLVRAPLSCIGGLVMAIAISPRLSLIFVVAIPVLAVSVSVVAIRTFPMFAKMQQKIDRVNTVMRENLLGVRVVKAFVGQNRERARFKIANEDLMNWSMQAMNRMVLLWPIINAVMGVSVVALIWFGGNLVNEGLLETGKIMAFMTYLMQVLSSLMMAVMMMLGFSRAKVAVDRCAEVLNTEPSINNPESPVMPDNYAVEFDHVNFSYNAADPEYVLKDVSFAVQPGQRVGIIGNTGSGKSTLVSLIPRLYDVSTGAVRIGGVDVRDMDMDALRRHIGVVLQESLLFSGDIESNLRWGGGDCSEEELDRALADAQATEFVSKLPDGIHSVVEQRGKNFSGGQKQRLSIARTFAKNPDILILDDSTSAVDTETEAKLQEALRRRIGKGVTFVIAQRVSAIADADLILVMEDGVIVGQGTHKELIRSNEVYRGIVASQWGEEAIA
;
A
#
# COMPACT_ATOMS: atom_id res chain seq x y z
N MET A 1 -15.72 -1.14 -8.48
CA MET A 1 -15.39 -1.62 -9.85
C MET A 1 -15.47 -0.55 -10.94
N LYS A 2 -16.58 0.19 -11.11
CA LYS A 2 -16.70 1.21 -12.17
C LYS A 2 -15.56 2.26 -12.17
N LYS A 3 -15.12 2.75 -11.00
CA LYS A 3 -14.02 3.72 -10.90
C LYS A 3 -12.67 3.15 -11.37
N ILE A 4 -12.39 1.84 -11.16
CA ILE A 4 -11.15 1.20 -11.61
C ILE A 4 -11.13 1.04 -13.13
N VAL A 5 -12.28 0.70 -13.75
CA VAL A 5 -12.40 0.57 -15.22
C VAL A 5 -12.03 1.88 -15.93
N LYS A 6 -12.24 3.04 -15.31
CA LYS A 6 -11.83 4.35 -15.85
C LYS A 6 -10.32 4.40 -16.16
N TYR A 7 -9.50 3.71 -15.37
CA TYR A 7 -8.04 3.69 -15.56
C TYR A 7 -7.58 2.76 -16.70
N LEU A 8 -8.50 1.96 -17.29
CA LEU A 8 -8.27 1.23 -18.54
C LEU A 8 -8.44 2.12 -19.77
N ASN A 9 -9.07 3.31 -19.65
CA ASN A 9 -9.19 4.26 -20.75
C ASN A 9 -7.81 4.60 -21.31
N GLY A 10 -7.68 4.69 -22.62
CA GLY A 10 -6.37 4.87 -23.29
C GLY A 10 -5.61 3.58 -23.59
N SER A 11 -5.95 2.43 -22.97
CA SER A 11 -5.44 1.12 -23.34
C SER A 11 -6.45 0.27 -24.12
N TRP A 12 -7.66 0.77 -24.39
CA TRP A 12 -8.70 0.02 -25.09
C TRP A 12 -8.29 -0.59 -26.42
N PRO A 13 -7.53 0.12 -27.30
CA PRO A 13 -7.07 -0.50 -28.55
C PRO A 13 -6.17 -1.72 -28.29
N LEU A 14 -5.31 -1.66 -27.27
CA LEU A 14 -4.44 -2.77 -26.90
C LEU A 14 -5.22 -3.91 -26.25
N ILE A 15 -6.23 -3.59 -25.44
CA ILE A 15 -7.12 -4.55 -24.76
C ILE A 15 -7.96 -5.33 -25.78
N ILE A 16 -8.30 -4.73 -26.93
CA ILE A 16 -9.06 -5.41 -27.99
C ILE A 16 -8.12 -6.16 -28.94
N LEU A 17 -7.00 -5.56 -29.31
CA LEU A 17 -6.08 -6.15 -30.30
C LEU A 17 -5.32 -7.37 -29.75
N ALA A 18 -4.96 -7.37 -28.45
CA ALA A 18 -4.22 -8.49 -27.85
C ALA A 18 -5.02 -9.81 -27.90
N PRO A 19 -6.32 -9.87 -27.49
CA PRO A 19 -7.15 -11.07 -27.67
C PRO A 19 -7.32 -11.49 -29.13
N LEU A 20 -7.41 -10.56 -30.08
CA LEU A 20 -7.53 -10.89 -31.50
C LEU A 20 -6.26 -11.59 -32.02
N LEU A 21 -5.08 -11.13 -31.58
CA LEU A 21 -3.82 -11.81 -31.90
C LEU A 21 -3.71 -13.19 -31.23
N MET A 22 -4.31 -13.35 -30.02
CA MET A 22 -4.40 -14.64 -29.37
C MET A 22 -5.32 -15.61 -30.15
N VAL A 23 -6.43 -15.12 -30.70
CA VAL A 23 -7.30 -15.92 -31.58
C VAL A 23 -6.52 -16.40 -32.80
N LEU A 24 -5.74 -15.50 -33.43
CA LEU A 24 -4.88 -15.87 -34.57
C LEU A 24 -3.87 -16.97 -34.19
N GLU A 25 -3.18 -16.84 -33.06
CA GLU A 25 -2.27 -17.86 -32.54
C GLU A 25 -2.96 -19.21 -32.38
N VAL A 26 -4.11 -19.24 -31.68
CA VAL A 26 -4.84 -20.48 -31.42
C VAL A 26 -5.36 -21.12 -32.71
N LEU A 27 -5.82 -20.33 -33.68
CA LEU A 27 -6.21 -20.87 -34.99
C LEU A 27 -5.03 -21.50 -35.73
N CYS A 28 -3.84 -20.86 -35.68
CA CYS A 28 -2.61 -21.44 -36.21
C CYS A 28 -2.24 -22.74 -35.50
N ASP A 29 -2.31 -22.76 -34.16
CA ASP A 29 -2.06 -23.95 -33.34
C ASP A 29 -2.99 -25.10 -33.69
N LEU A 30 -4.28 -24.82 -33.98
CA LEU A 30 -5.29 -25.81 -34.35
C LEU A 30 -5.08 -26.37 -35.79
N MET A 31 -4.45 -25.60 -36.67
CA MET A 31 -4.14 -26.05 -38.03
C MET A 31 -2.92 -26.98 -38.09
N GLN A 32 -1.97 -26.89 -37.15
CA GLN A 32 -0.72 -27.66 -37.17
C GLN A 32 -0.94 -29.19 -37.20
N PRO A 33 -1.80 -29.78 -36.34
CA PRO A 33 -2.01 -31.23 -36.35
C PRO A 33 -2.65 -31.74 -37.65
N THR A 34 -3.53 -30.93 -38.25
CA THR A 34 -4.15 -31.29 -39.53
C THR A 34 -3.13 -31.31 -40.66
N LEU A 35 -2.28 -30.29 -40.75
CA LEU A 35 -1.20 -30.22 -41.74
C LEU A 35 -0.18 -31.39 -41.55
N MET A 36 0.07 -31.74 -40.29
CA MET A 36 0.91 -32.90 -39.99
C MET A 36 0.28 -34.23 -40.46
N SER A 37 -1.04 -34.39 -40.27
CA SER A 37 -1.81 -35.51 -40.81
C SER A 37 -1.68 -35.61 -42.34
N ASP A 38 -1.84 -34.47 -43.04
CA ASP A 38 -1.72 -34.43 -44.51
C ASP A 38 -0.33 -34.82 -45.00
N ILE A 39 0.75 -34.46 -44.27
CA ILE A 39 2.12 -34.89 -44.60
C ILE A 39 2.22 -36.41 -44.53
N ILE A 40 1.61 -37.03 -43.52
CA ILE A 40 1.69 -38.49 -43.31
C ILE A 40 0.80 -39.23 -44.29
N ASP A 41 -0.48 -38.84 -44.40
CA ASP A 41 -1.49 -39.57 -45.12
C ASP A 41 -1.41 -39.39 -46.64
N ILE A 42 -0.98 -38.18 -47.09
CA ILE A 42 -0.84 -37.88 -48.53
C ILE A 42 0.62 -37.98 -48.95
N GLY A 43 1.52 -37.26 -48.23
CA GLY A 43 2.94 -37.14 -48.66
C GLY A 43 3.73 -38.42 -48.51
N VAL A 44 3.72 -39.02 -47.32
CA VAL A 44 4.49 -40.24 -47.01
C VAL A 44 3.85 -41.48 -47.63
N ALA A 45 2.52 -41.57 -47.55
CA ALA A 45 1.82 -42.75 -48.09
C ALA A 45 1.85 -42.84 -49.62
N SER A 46 1.86 -41.70 -50.33
CA SER A 46 2.01 -41.67 -51.79
C SER A 46 3.49 -41.76 -52.28
N GLY A 47 4.45 -41.55 -51.39
CA GLY A 47 5.89 -41.47 -51.73
C GLY A 47 6.28 -40.22 -52.49
N GLU A 48 5.39 -39.22 -52.59
CA GLU A 48 5.65 -37.97 -53.32
C GLU A 48 6.30 -36.90 -52.43
N MET A 49 7.62 -36.81 -52.48
CA MET A 49 8.41 -35.86 -51.69
C MET A 49 8.04 -34.38 -51.96
N SER A 50 7.53 -34.08 -53.15
CA SER A 50 7.08 -32.72 -53.49
C SER A 50 5.90 -32.26 -52.63
N GLN A 51 4.96 -33.16 -52.30
CA GLN A 51 3.81 -32.86 -51.42
C GLN A 51 4.25 -32.71 -49.97
N VAL A 52 5.20 -33.53 -49.49
CA VAL A 52 5.79 -33.36 -48.17
C VAL A 52 6.43 -31.98 -48.00
N TRP A 53 7.24 -31.54 -49.00
CA TRP A 53 7.83 -30.20 -48.99
C TRP A 53 6.79 -29.09 -49.07
N GLY A 54 5.79 -29.21 -49.96
CA GLY A 54 4.75 -28.21 -50.11
C GLY A 54 3.92 -28.01 -48.84
N THR A 55 3.51 -29.12 -48.18
CA THR A 55 2.75 -29.04 -46.90
C THR A 55 3.65 -28.60 -45.72
N GLY A 56 4.93 -29.03 -45.73
CA GLY A 56 5.92 -28.61 -44.75
C GLY A 56 6.17 -27.07 -44.77
N VAL A 57 6.26 -26.47 -45.98
CA VAL A 57 6.36 -25.01 -46.11
C VAL A 57 5.10 -24.30 -45.60
N LYS A 58 3.90 -24.83 -45.89
CA LYS A 58 2.64 -24.27 -45.36
C LYS A 58 2.63 -24.36 -43.82
N MET A 59 3.03 -25.49 -43.27
CA MET A 59 3.11 -25.70 -41.82
C MET A 59 4.08 -24.71 -41.17
N LEU A 60 5.24 -24.46 -41.77
CA LEU A 60 6.20 -23.46 -41.32
C LEU A 60 5.62 -22.03 -41.38
N GLY A 61 4.91 -21.69 -42.47
CA GLY A 61 4.24 -20.40 -42.62
C GLY A 61 3.19 -20.17 -41.54
N VAL A 62 2.35 -21.19 -41.26
CA VAL A 62 1.34 -21.14 -40.20
C VAL A 62 1.99 -21.02 -38.83
N ALA A 63 3.10 -21.74 -38.58
CA ALA A 63 3.85 -21.62 -37.33
C ALA A 63 4.42 -20.20 -37.11
N LEU A 64 5.00 -19.60 -38.16
CA LEU A 64 5.50 -18.22 -38.10
C LEU A 64 4.37 -17.21 -37.83
N LEU A 65 3.21 -17.37 -38.45
CA LEU A 65 2.03 -16.54 -38.17
C LEU A 65 1.55 -16.72 -36.72
N GLY A 66 1.57 -17.94 -36.21
CA GLY A 66 1.24 -18.25 -34.81
C GLY A 66 2.21 -17.54 -33.84
N ILE A 67 3.52 -17.59 -34.14
CA ILE A 67 4.53 -16.88 -33.33
C ILE A 67 4.25 -15.36 -33.32
N VAL A 68 3.95 -14.76 -34.47
CA VAL A 68 3.60 -13.34 -34.55
C VAL A 68 2.35 -13.03 -33.73
N GLY A 69 1.32 -13.88 -33.80
CA GLY A 69 0.10 -13.76 -32.98
C GLY A 69 0.40 -13.83 -31.49
N GLY A 70 1.13 -14.84 -31.04
CA GLY A 70 1.44 -15.07 -29.62
C GLY A 70 2.39 -14.03 -29.04
N ALA A 71 3.47 -13.70 -29.75
CA ALA A 71 4.38 -12.64 -29.35
C ALA A 71 3.67 -11.28 -29.30
N GLY A 72 2.88 -10.95 -30.34
CA GLY A 72 2.08 -9.73 -30.41
C GLY A 72 1.08 -9.62 -29.27
N CYS A 73 0.30 -10.69 -28.98
CA CYS A 73 -0.60 -10.73 -27.84
C CYS A 73 0.14 -10.49 -26.52
N THR A 74 1.26 -11.18 -26.31
CA THR A 74 2.04 -11.06 -25.06
C THR A 74 2.59 -9.63 -24.89
N MET A 75 3.12 -9.01 -25.94
CA MET A 75 3.64 -7.65 -25.90
C MET A 75 2.53 -6.61 -25.66
N LEU A 76 1.41 -6.71 -26.39
CA LEU A 76 0.30 -5.75 -26.25
C LEU A 76 -0.43 -5.90 -24.91
N SER A 77 -0.64 -7.12 -24.44
CA SER A 77 -1.26 -7.36 -23.13
C SER A 77 -0.37 -6.88 -21.98
N ALA A 78 0.95 -7.07 -22.08
CA ALA A 78 1.90 -6.54 -21.12
C ALA A 78 1.84 -5.00 -21.08
N LYS A 79 1.94 -4.34 -22.25
CA LYS A 79 1.86 -2.88 -22.35
C LYS A 79 0.53 -2.36 -21.79
N ALA A 80 -0.62 -2.92 -22.19
CA ALA A 80 -1.93 -2.53 -21.66
C ALA A 80 -2.02 -2.67 -20.13
N SER A 81 -1.46 -3.76 -19.60
CA SER A 81 -1.46 -4.07 -18.17
C SER A 81 -0.59 -3.10 -17.36
N TYR A 82 0.65 -2.84 -17.82
CA TYR A 82 1.55 -1.93 -17.12
C TYR A 82 1.11 -0.47 -17.22
N ASP A 83 0.64 -0.01 -18.39
CA ASP A 83 0.11 1.34 -18.57
C ASP A 83 -1.13 1.59 -17.70
N SER A 84 -2.04 0.62 -17.64
CA SER A 84 -3.23 0.71 -16.79
C SER A 84 -2.86 0.70 -15.30
N GLY A 85 -1.89 -0.12 -14.91
CA GLY A 85 -1.40 -0.16 -13.54
C GLY A 85 -0.69 1.13 -13.12
N ALA A 86 0.09 1.74 -14.02
CA ALA A 86 0.73 3.04 -13.75
C ALA A 86 -0.32 4.13 -13.53
N ARG A 87 -1.35 4.21 -14.40
CA ARG A 87 -2.46 5.18 -14.23
C ARG A 87 -3.27 4.93 -12.96
N LEU A 88 -3.54 3.67 -12.62
CA LEU A 88 -4.24 3.34 -11.37
C LEU A 88 -3.41 3.73 -10.14
N ARG A 89 -2.09 3.51 -10.17
CA ARG A 89 -1.19 3.90 -9.08
C ARG A 89 -1.17 5.41 -8.90
N GLN A 90 -1.07 6.16 -9.99
CA GLN A 90 -1.16 7.62 -9.95
C GLN A 90 -2.50 8.07 -9.37
N GLY A 91 -3.62 7.55 -9.88
CA GLY A 91 -4.94 7.94 -9.39
C GLY A 91 -5.22 7.55 -7.94
N LEU A 92 -4.67 6.44 -7.44
CA LEU A 92 -4.73 6.08 -6.03
C LEU A 92 -3.86 7.02 -5.19
N PHE A 93 -2.66 7.35 -5.65
CA PHE A 93 -1.77 8.28 -4.96
C PHE A 93 -2.40 9.67 -4.86
N ASP A 94 -2.93 10.21 -5.97
CA ASP A 94 -3.62 11.49 -6.00
C ASP A 94 -4.82 11.51 -5.04
N LYS A 95 -5.60 10.41 -5.00
CA LYS A 95 -6.72 10.28 -4.08
C LYS A 95 -6.28 10.27 -2.61
N ILE A 96 -5.19 9.56 -2.29
CA ILE A 96 -4.62 9.53 -0.93
C ILE A 96 -4.16 10.93 -0.49
N GLN A 97 -3.63 11.75 -1.41
CA GLN A 97 -3.23 13.12 -1.09
C GLN A 97 -4.42 14.02 -0.70
N THR A 98 -5.64 13.65 -1.10
CA THR A 98 -6.86 14.39 -0.69
C THR A 98 -7.40 13.96 0.68
N PHE A 99 -6.86 12.91 1.30
CA PHE A 99 -7.36 12.39 2.57
C PHE A 99 -7.00 13.28 3.75
N SER A 100 -7.90 13.36 4.72
CA SER A 100 -7.60 13.87 6.04
C SER A 100 -6.86 12.81 6.88
N PHE A 101 -6.38 13.19 8.04
CA PHE A 101 -5.73 12.24 8.95
C PHE A 101 -6.68 11.12 9.39
N ALA A 102 -7.97 11.39 9.52
CA ALA A 102 -8.97 10.39 9.91
C ALA A 102 -9.04 9.21 8.93
N GLU A 103 -8.99 9.47 7.60
CA GLU A 103 -8.96 8.40 6.60
C GLU A 103 -7.63 7.65 6.60
N ILE A 104 -6.51 8.37 6.80
CA ILE A 104 -5.17 7.76 6.86
C ILE A 104 -5.07 6.82 8.07
N ASP A 105 -5.55 7.24 9.23
CA ASP A 105 -5.56 6.43 10.46
C ASP A 105 -6.45 5.20 10.30
N LYS A 106 -7.66 5.37 9.74
CA LYS A 106 -8.60 4.28 9.49
C LYS A 106 -8.05 3.23 8.53
N LEU A 107 -7.42 3.67 7.43
CA LEU A 107 -6.89 2.78 6.39
C LEU A 107 -5.50 2.25 6.72
N GLN A 108 -4.78 2.88 7.63
CA GLN A 108 -3.39 2.61 8.04
C GLN A 108 -2.37 2.77 6.89
N THR A 109 -1.30 3.52 7.12
CA THR A 109 -0.25 3.79 6.13
C THR A 109 0.37 2.53 5.52
N SER A 110 0.59 1.48 6.32
CA SER A 110 1.12 0.20 5.85
C SER A 110 0.20 -0.50 4.84
N SER A 111 -1.12 -0.41 5.05
CA SER A 111 -2.12 -0.93 4.13
C SER A 111 -2.18 -0.12 2.83
N LEU A 112 -2.11 1.22 2.91
CA LEU A 112 -2.06 2.10 1.74
C LEU A 112 -0.84 1.81 0.86
N ILE A 113 0.34 1.61 1.46
CA ILE A 113 1.55 1.22 0.73
C ILE A 113 1.34 -0.11 0.00
N THR A 114 0.74 -1.12 0.68
CA THR A 114 0.46 -2.43 0.06
C THR A 114 -0.50 -2.30 -1.13
N ARG A 115 -1.51 -1.43 -1.04
CA ARG A 115 -2.46 -1.15 -2.12
C ARG A 115 -1.80 -0.48 -3.32
N LEU A 116 -0.87 0.47 -3.09
CA LEU A 116 -0.11 1.15 -4.15
C LEU A 116 0.95 0.27 -4.82
N THR A 117 1.38 -0.82 -4.18
CA THR A 117 2.44 -1.71 -4.66
C THR A 117 1.90 -3.09 -5.07
N ASN A 118 1.70 -3.98 -4.09
CA ASN A 118 1.35 -5.37 -4.33
C ASN A 118 -0.02 -5.56 -4.97
N ASP A 119 -1.05 -4.83 -4.50
CA ASP A 119 -2.41 -5.00 -5.02
C ASP A 119 -2.48 -4.55 -6.48
N ILE A 120 -1.83 -3.44 -6.86
CA ILE A 120 -1.74 -3.02 -8.27
C ILE A 120 -0.99 -4.06 -9.11
N THR A 121 0.11 -4.64 -8.61
CA THR A 121 0.85 -5.69 -9.32
C THR A 121 -0.03 -6.94 -9.54
N LEU A 122 -0.84 -7.32 -8.55
CA LEU A 122 -1.82 -8.39 -8.71
C LEU A 122 -2.85 -8.06 -9.79
N LEU A 123 -3.35 -6.83 -9.85
CA LEU A 123 -4.29 -6.37 -10.87
C LEU A 123 -3.67 -6.35 -12.27
N GLN A 124 -2.41 -5.90 -12.41
CA GLN A 124 -1.66 -5.96 -13.66
C GLN A 124 -1.53 -7.38 -14.18
N ASN A 125 -1.13 -8.32 -13.31
CA ASN A 125 -1.00 -9.73 -13.67
C ASN A 125 -2.36 -10.35 -14.04
N ALA A 126 -3.42 -10.02 -13.31
CA ALA A 126 -4.77 -10.48 -13.62
C ALA A 126 -5.26 -9.96 -14.98
N LEU A 127 -5.04 -8.68 -15.30
CA LEU A 127 -5.40 -8.10 -16.58
C LEU A 127 -4.66 -8.81 -17.73
N ARG A 128 -3.34 -9.01 -17.59
CA ARG A 128 -2.55 -9.75 -18.57
C ARG A 128 -3.04 -11.17 -18.76
N MET A 129 -3.35 -11.87 -17.65
CA MET A 129 -3.89 -13.22 -17.68
C MET A 129 -5.26 -13.27 -18.38
N MET A 130 -6.12 -12.27 -18.13
CA MET A 130 -7.41 -12.15 -18.82
C MET A 130 -7.24 -11.98 -20.33
N LEU A 131 -6.36 -11.10 -20.77
CA LEU A 131 -6.18 -10.81 -22.20
C LEU A 131 -5.60 -11.98 -22.99
N CYS A 132 -4.76 -12.81 -22.36
CA CYS A 132 -4.10 -13.95 -23.01
C CYS A 132 -4.85 -15.27 -22.71
N MET A 133 -4.90 -15.70 -21.44
CA MET A 133 -5.33 -17.05 -21.08
C MET A 133 -6.85 -17.24 -21.11
N LEU A 134 -7.65 -16.20 -20.79
CA LEU A 134 -9.11 -16.28 -20.84
C LEU A 134 -9.62 -16.49 -22.27
N VAL A 135 -8.85 -16.08 -23.28
CA VAL A 135 -9.18 -16.32 -24.69
C VAL A 135 -8.59 -17.65 -25.15
N ARG A 136 -7.30 -17.91 -24.84
CA ARG A 136 -6.59 -19.11 -25.27
C ARG A 136 -7.25 -20.40 -24.77
N ALA A 137 -7.52 -20.51 -23.46
CA ALA A 137 -7.98 -21.76 -22.87
C ALA A 137 -9.34 -22.22 -23.42
N PRO A 138 -10.43 -21.40 -23.45
CA PRO A 138 -11.69 -21.84 -24.04
C PRO A 138 -11.60 -22.10 -25.54
N LEU A 139 -10.87 -21.24 -26.26
CA LEU A 139 -10.77 -21.37 -27.73
C LEU A 139 -9.97 -22.62 -28.12
N SER A 140 -8.87 -22.95 -27.44
CA SER A 140 -8.11 -24.19 -27.64
C SER A 140 -8.93 -25.41 -27.25
N CYS A 141 -9.72 -25.34 -26.18
CA CYS A 141 -10.58 -26.44 -25.73
C CYS A 141 -11.68 -26.72 -26.76
N ILE A 142 -12.45 -25.70 -27.10
CA ILE A 142 -13.59 -25.82 -28.05
C ILE A 142 -13.08 -26.14 -29.45
N GLY A 143 -12.04 -25.43 -29.92
CA GLY A 143 -11.45 -25.63 -31.24
C GLY A 143 -10.86 -27.03 -31.38
N GLY A 144 -10.07 -27.49 -30.38
CA GLY A 144 -9.51 -28.86 -30.37
C GLY A 144 -10.59 -29.93 -30.36
N LEU A 145 -11.70 -29.72 -29.60
CA LEU A 145 -12.83 -30.63 -29.59
C LEU A 145 -13.58 -30.66 -30.95
N VAL A 146 -13.81 -29.50 -31.55
CA VAL A 146 -14.43 -29.40 -32.89
C VAL A 146 -13.59 -30.10 -33.95
N MET A 147 -12.26 -29.85 -33.95
CA MET A 147 -11.35 -30.50 -34.89
C MET A 147 -11.29 -32.03 -34.68
N ALA A 148 -11.30 -32.48 -33.45
CA ALA A 148 -11.32 -33.92 -33.13
C ALA A 148 -12.64 -34.60 -33.59
N ILE A 149 -13.80 -33.93 -33.39
CA ILE A 149 -15.11 -34.43 -33.87
C ILE A 149 -15.13 -34.46 -35.40
N ALA A 150 -14.56 -33.47 -36.08
CA ALA A 150 -14.45 -33.43 -37.53
C ALA A 150 -13.60 -34.59 -38.12
N ILE A 151 -12.57 -35.04 -37.39
CA ILE A 151 -11.74 -36.19 -37.75
C ILE A 151 -12.54 -37.50 -37.59
N SER A 152 -13.10 -37.72 -36.42
CA SER A 152 -13.88 -38.94 -36.13
C SER A 152 -14.83 -38.74 -34.95
N PRO A 153 -16.15 -38.69 -35.19
CA PRO A 153 -17.13 -38.60 -34.11
C PRO A 153 -17.08 -39.83 -33.17
N ARG A 154 -16.73 -40.99 -33.68
CA ARG A 154 -16.60 -42.22 -32.86
C ARG A 154 -15.46 -42.16 -31.87
N LEU A 155 -14.29 -41.67 -32.28
CA LEU A 155 -13.13 -41.46 -31.38
C LEU A 155 -13.37 -40.34 -30.37
N SER A 156 -14.16 -39.37 -30.74
CA SER A 156 -14.49 -38.21 -29.85
C SER A 156 -15.28 -38.63 -28.60
N LEU A 157 -15.84 -39.83 -28.54
CA LEU A 157 -16.46 -40.39 -27.34
C LEU A 157 -15.40 -40.56 -26.19
N ILE A 158 -14.12 -40.59 -26.50
CA ILE A 158 -13.03 -40.62 -25.50
C ILE A 158 -13.12 -39.34 -24.62
N PHE A 159 -13.44 -38.17 -25.19
CA PHE A 159 -13.60 -36.91 -24.43
C PHE A 159 -14.80 -36.96 -23.48
N VAL A 160 -15.88 -37.67 -23.82
CA VAL A 160 -17.07 -37.80 -22.96
C VAL A 160 -16.72 -38.50 -21.65
N VAL A 161 -15.67 -39.36 -21.65
CA VAL A 161 -15.17 -40.03 -20.45
C VAL A 161 -14.01 -39.24 -19.83
N ALA A 162 -13.03 -38.82 -20.64
CA ALA A 162 -11.80 -38.19 -20.14
C ALA A 162 -12.04 -36.84 -19.45
N ILE A 163 -12.91 -36.00 -20.02
CA ILE A 163 -13.19 -34.66 -19.46
C ILE A 163 -13.89 -34.75 -18.09
N PRO A 164 -15.00 -35.50 -17.90
CA PRO A 164 -15.61 -35.64 -16.59
C PRO A 164 -14.69 -36.28 -15.55
N VAL A 165 -13.94 -37.33 -15.92
CA VAL A 165 -12.98 -37.97 -15.00
C VAL A 165 -11.92 -36.97 -14.55
N LEU A 166 -11.36 -36.18 -15.46
CA LEU A 166 -10.40 -35.15 -15.13
C LEU A 166 -11.04 -34.06 -14.23
N ALA A 167 -12.22 -33.56 -14.61
CA ALA A 167 -12.93 -32.51 -13.87
C ALA A 167 -13.27 -32.97 -12.44
N VAL A 168 -13.79 -34.17 -12.26
CA VAL A 168 -14.09 -34.75 -10.94
C VAL A 168 -12.79 -34.92 -10.12
N SER A 169 -11.75 -35.47 -10.72
CA SER A 169 -10.45 -35.68 -10.03
C SER A 169 -9.85 -34.38 -9.55
N VAL A 170 -9.80 -33.35 -10.41
CA VAL A 170 -9.31 -32.01 -10.07
C VAL A 170 -10.17 -31.37 -8.98
N SER A 171 -11.49 -31.48 -9.11
CA SER A 171 -12.43 -30.91 -8.12
C SER A 171 -12.26 -31.55 -6.74
N VAL A 172 -12.16 -32.89 -6.68
CA VAL A 172 -11.96 -33.61 -5.41
C VAL A 172 -10.65 -33.19 -4.73
N VAL A 173 -9.55 -33.11 -5.49
CA VAL A 173 -8.26 -32.68 -4.94
C VAL A 173 -8.34 -31.20 -4.51
N ALA A 174 -8.92 -30.33 -5.32
CA ALA A 174 -9.08 -28.91 -5.00
C ALA A 174 -9.86 -28.72 -3.69
N ILE A 175 -11.08 -29.28 -3.58
CA ILE A 175 -11.94 -29.15 -2.40
C ILE A 175 -11.22 -29.60 -1.12
N ARG A 176 -10.43 -30.68 -1.21
CA ARG A 176 -9.70 -31.22 -0.06
C ARG A 176 -8.43 -30.43 0.27
N THR A 177 -7.83 -29.75 -0.70
CA THR A 177 -6.55 -29.05 -0.53
C THR A 177 -6.75 -27.58 -0.16
N PHE A 178 -7.82 -26.92 -0.64
CA PHE A 178 -8.11 -25.52 -0.31
C PHE A 178 -8.09 -25.20 1.20
N PRO A 179 -8.76 -25.97 2.08
CA PRO A 179 -8.74 -25.69 3.52
C PRO A 179 -7.33 -25.79 4.12
N MET A 180 -6.46 -26.61 3.51
CA MET A 180 -5.08 -26.79 3.99
C MET A 180 -4.22 -25.56 3.65
N PHE A 181 -4.44 -24.93 2.50
CA PHE A 181 -3.77 -23.67 2.18
C PHE A 181 -4.17 -22.54 3.15
N ALA A 182 -5.43 -22.50 3.57
CA ALA A 182 -5.87 -21.56 4.59
C ALA A 182 -5.15 -21.77 5.94
N LYS A 183 -5.01 -23.04 6.37
CA LYS A 183 -4.25 -23.40 7.58
C LYS A 183 -2.75 -23.10 7.42
N MET A 184 -2.18 -23.40 6.27
CA MET A 184 -0.77 -23.06 5.97
C MET A 184 -0.56 -21.54 6.08
N GLN A 185 -1.49 -20.72 5.57
CA GLN A 185 -1.41 -19.26 5.68
C GLN A 185 -1.41 -18.81 7.15
N GLN A 186 -2.28 -19.37 7.99
CA GLN A 186 -2.29 -19.08 9.44
C GLN A 186 -0.95 -19.43 10.11
N LYS A 187 -0.28 -20.51 9.66
CA LYS A 187 1.05 -20.88 10.19
C LYS A 187 2.16 -19.97 9.69
N ILE A 188 2.07 -19.47 8.44
CA ILE A 188 2.96 -18.41 7.92
C ILE A 188 2.81 -17.15 8.78
N ASP A 189 1.59 -16.73 9.08
CA ASP A 189 1.32 -15.55 9.92
C ASP A 189 1.89 -15.74 11.33
N ARG A 190 1.81 -16.96 11.89
CA ARG A 190 2.42 -17.29 13.18
C ARG A 190 3.95 -17.18 13.14
N VAL A 191 4.61 -17.73 12.11
CA VAL A 191 6.07 -17.58 11.93
C VAL A 191 6.46 -16.13 11.81
N ASN A 192 5.73 -15.35 10.99
CA ASN A 192 5.96 -13.91 10.81
C ASN A 192 5.81 -13.14 12.13
N THR A 193 4.82 -13.49 12.97
CA THR A 193 4.64 -12.89 14.29
C THR A 193 5.82 -13.17 15.20
N VAL A 194 6.26 -14.43 15.30
CA VAL A 194 7.43 -14.81 16.12
C VAL A 194 8.70 -14.10 15.64
N MET A 195 8.92 -14.03 14.32
CA MET A 195 10.07 -13.32 13.75
C MET A 195 10.01 -11.82 14.07
N ARG A 196 8.86 -11.19 13.88
CA ARG A 196 8.68 -9.75 14.15
C ARG A 196 8.94 -9.41 15.61
N GLU A 197 8.34 -10.17 16.53
CA GLU A 197 8.55 -10.00 17.97
C GLU A 197 10.03 -10.17 18.34
N ASN A 198 10.71 -11.19 17.80
CA ASN A 198 12.13 -11.42 18.05
C ASN A 198 13.01 -10.29 17.51
N LEU A 199 12.77 -9.82 16.27
CA LEU A 199 13.55 -8.76 15.65
C LEU A 199 13.35 -7.40 16.36
N LEU A 200 12.10 -7.07 16.72
CA LEU A 200 11.82 -5.86 17.48
C LEU A 200 12.41 -5.93 18.89
N GLY A 201 12.32 -7.10 19.53
CA GLY A 201 12.84 -7.34 20.88
C GLY A 201 14.27 -7.87 20.94
N VAL A 202 15.05 -7.83 19.85
CA VAL A 202 16.38 -8.50 19.79
C VAL A 202 17.36 -8.00 20.87
N ARG A 203 17.27 -6.73 21.25
CA ARG A 203 18.09 -6.17 22.35
C ARG A 203 17.73 -6.81 23.69
N VAL A 204 16.43 -7.01 23.96
CA VAL A 204 15.95 -7.68 25.17
C VAL A 204 16.36 -9.14 25.17
N VAL A 205 16.17 -9.86 24.04
CA VAL A 205 16.59 -11.26 23.90
C VAL A 205 18.08 -11.43 24.18
N LYS A 206 18.93 -10.49 23.69
CA LYS A 206 20.38 -10.52 23.95
C LYS A 206 20.73 -10.14 25.37
N ALA A 207 20.10 -9.10 25.93
CA ALA A 207 20.37 -8.63 27.30
C ALA A 207 20.02 -9.67 28.36
N PHE A 208 18.95 -10.44 28.14
CA PHE A 208 18.49 -11.48 29.08
C PHE A 208 18.92 -12.91 28.69
N VAL A 209 19.85 -13.07 27.73
CA VAL A 209 20.38 -14.36 27.25
C VAL A 209 19.26 -15.31 26.81
N GLY A 210 18.17 -14.76 26.25
CA GLY A 210 16.95 -15.50 25.89
C GLY A 210 16.99 -16.25 24.55
N GLN A 211 18.17 -16.31 23.87
CA GLN A 211 18.29 -16.85 22.52
C GLN A 211 17.82 -18.31 22.39
N ASN A 212 18.07 -19.16 23.39
CA ASN A 212 17.67 -20.56 23.36
C ASN A 212 16.14 -20.72 23.44
N ARG A 213 15.48 -19.88 24.23
CA ARG A 213 14.02 -19.83 24.34
C ARG A 213 13.39 -19.39 23.01
N GLU A 214 13.92 -18.36 22.41
CA GLU A 214 13.40 -17.84 21.12
C GLU A 214 13.68 -18.81 19.96
N ARG A 215 14.83 -19.50 19.96
CA ARG A 215 15.12 -20.58 19.02
C ARG A 215 14.11 -21.72 19.12
N ALA A 216 13.80 -22.16 20.35
CA ALA A 216 12.79 -23.21 20.57
C ALA A 216 11.40 -22.77 20.10
N ARG A 217 11.01 -21.54 20.41
CA ARG A 217 9.73 -20.94 20.00
C ARG A 217 9.61 -20.85 18.47
N PHE A 218 10.67 -20.39 17.80
CA PHE A 218 10.73 -20.33 16.34
C PHE A 218 10.71 -21.73 15.72
N LYS A 219 11.46 -22.69 16.28
CA LYS A 219 11.50 -24.08 15.80
C LYS A 219 10.11 -24.69 15.77
N ILE A 220 9.33 -24.56 16.85
CA ILE A 220 7.96 -25.08 16.93
C ILE A 220 7.07 -24.45 15.84
N ALA A 221 7.12 -23.13 15.68
CA ALA A 221 6.32 -22.45 14.66
C ALA A 221 6.72 -22.85 13.24
N ASN A 222 8.03 -23.04 13.00
CA ASN A 222 8.58 -23.43 11.70
C ASN A 222 8.27 -24.90 11.36
N GLU A 223 8.35 -25.81 12.33
CA GLU A 223 7.97 -27.22 12.14
C GLU A 223 6.47 -27.36 11.87
N ASP A 224 5.63 -26.60 12.57
CA ASP A 224 4.20 -26.53 12.29
C ASP A 224 3.92 -26.06 10.85
N LEU A 225 4.59 -25.01 10.40
CA LEU A 225 4.46 -24.50 9.03
C LEU A 225 4.93 -25.56 8.02
N MET A 226 6.09 -26.17 8.27
CA MET A 226 6.62 -27.25 7.43
C MET A 226 5.63 -28.39 7.28
N ASN A 227 5.06 -28.88 8.39
CA ASN A 227 4.12 -30.00 8.41
C ASN A 227 2.85 -29.69 7.61
N TRP A 228 2.24 -28.52 7.79
CA TRP A 228 1.06 -28.12 7.03
C TRP A 228 1.37 -27.86 5.56
N SER A 229 2.53 -27.28 5.24
CA SER A 229 2.99 -27.08 3.86
C SER A 229 3.22 -28.41 3.15
N MET A 230 3.89 -29.36 3.81
CA MET A 230 4.11 -30.72 3.29
C MET A 230 2.79 -31.44 3.02
N GLN A 231 1.84 -31.38 3.98
CA GLN A 231 0.53 -32.00 3.80
C GLN A 231 -0.25 -31.40 2.62
N ALA A 232 -0.26 -30.06 2.49
CA ALA A 232 -0.91 -29.38 1.37
C ALA A 232 -0.26 -29.73 0.03
N MET A 233 1.09 -29.70 -0.01
CA MET A 233 1.87 -29.97 -1.21
C MET A 233 1.76 -31.44 -1.64
N ASN A 234 1.86 -32.40 -0.71
CA ASN A 234 1.73 -33.84 -1.02
C ASN A 234 0.38 -34.18 -1.65
N ARG A 235 -0.71 -33.50 -1.22
CA ARG A 235 -2.02 -33.68 -1.89
C ARG A 235 -2.08 -33.02 -3.26
N MET A 236 -1.47 -31.85 -3.40
CA MET A 236 -1.46 -31.15 -4.68
C MET A 236 -0.60 -31.86 -5.73
N VAL A 237 0.51 -32.47 -5.31
CA VAL A 237 1.39 -33.26 -6.20
C VAL A 237 0.66 -34.43 -6.80
N LEU A 238 -0.35 -35.02 -6.12
CA LEU A 238 -1.16 -36.12 -6.68
C LEU A 238 -1.93 -35.73 -7.95
N LEU A 239 -2.16 -34.44 -8.21
CA LEU A 239 -2.79 -34.01 -9.46
C LEU A 239 -2.00 -34.44 -10.69
N TRP A 240 -0.66 -34.31 -10.68
CA TRP A 240 0.17 -34.63 -11.84
C TRP A 240 0.10 -36.11 -12.25
N PRO A 241 0.28 -37.10 -11.34
CA PRO A 241 0.07 -38.51 -11.67
C PRO A 241 -1.35 -38.84 -12.16
N ILE A 242 -2.38 -38.24 -11.55
CA ILE A 242 -3.78 -38.46 -11.96
C ILE A 242 -4.01 -37.92 -13.38
N ILE A 243 -3.55 -36.73 -13.69
CA ILE A 243 -3.67 -36.13 -15.03
C ILE A 243 -2.94 -36.99 -16.05
N ASN A 244 -1.70 -37.37 -15.76
CA ASN A 244 -0.91 -38.22 -16.65
C ASN A 244 -1.55 -39.61 -16.82
N ALA A 245 -2.17 -40.17 -15.80
CA ALA A 245 -2.90 -41.41 -15.90
C ALA A 245 -4.13 -41.29 -16.82
N VAL A 246 -4.93 -40.24 -16.64
CA VAL A 246 -6.10 -39.95 -17.53
C VAL A 246 -5.63 -39.75 -18.96
N MET A 247 -4.57 -38.95 -19.17
CA MET A 247 -4.00 -38.75 -20.50
C MET A 247 -3.48 -40.06 -21.12
N GLY A 248 -2.69 -40.84 -20.35
CA GLY A 248 -2.14 -42.11 -20.81
C GLY A 248 -3.23 -43.12 -21.19
N VAL A 249 -4.24 -43.27 -20.33
CA VAL A 249 -5.40 -44.16 -20.63
C VAL A 249 -6.15 -43.66 -21.86
N SER A 250 -6.33 -42.37 -22.02
CA SER A 250 -7.00 -41.79 -23.20
C SER A 250 -6.21 -42.02 -24.49
N VAL A 251 -4.87 -41.92 -24.43
CA VAL A 251 -3.98 -42.23 -25.55
C VAL A 251 -4.02 -43.73 -25.91
N VAL A 252 -3.98 -44.64 -24.92
CA VAL A 252 -4.11 -46.07 -25.14
C VAL A 252 -5.46 -46.39 -25.79
N ALA A 253 -6.55 -45.81 -25.27
CA ALA A 253 -7.89 -45.96 -25.87
C ALA A 253 -7.94 -45.43 -27.32
N LEU A 254 -7.30 -44.30 -27.57
CA LEU A 254 -7.21 -43.72 -28.92
C LEU A 254 -6.46 -44.65 -29.88
N ILE A 255 -5.32 -45.16 -29.48
CA ILE A 255 -4.51 -46.08 -30.32
C ILE A 255 -5.28 -47.38 -30.58
N TRP A 256 -5.96 -47.92 -29.56
CA TRP A 256 -6.72 -49.17 -29.69
C TRP A 256 -7.93 -49.00 -30.62
N PHE A 257 -8.79 -48.04 -30.34
CA PHE A 257 -10.00 -47.84 -31.16
C PHE A 257 -9.68 -47.22 -32.53
N GLY A 258 -8.70 -46.29 -32.58
CA GLY A 258 -8.24 -45.67 -33.82
C GLY A 258 -7.52 -46.67 -34.72
N GLY A 259 -6.68 -47.57 -34.17
CA GLY A 259 -6.02 -48.63 -34.89
C GLY A 259 -6.99 -49.60 -35.54
N ASN A 260 -8.10 -49.93 -34.83
CA ASN A 260 -9.16 -50.75 -35.39
C ASN A 260 -9.85 -50.08 -36.59
N LEU A 261 -10.13 -48.76 -36.48
CA LEU A 261 -10.72 -47.99 -37.58
C LEU A 261 -9.77 -47.85 -38.78
N VAL A 262 -8.47 -47.78 -38.57
CA VAL A 262 -7.47 -47.83 -39.66
C VAL A 262 -7.45 -49.19 -40.32
N ASN A 263 -7.49 -50.26 -39.55
CA ASN A 263 -7.50 -51.62 -40.07
C ASN A 263 -8.79 -51.90 -40.90
N GLU A 264 -9.91 -51.26 -40.54
CA GLU A 264 -11.16 -51.31 -41.28
C GLU A 264 -11.16 -50.38 -42.53
N GLY A 265 -10.12 -49.61 -42.75
CA GLY A 265 -10.01 -48.63 -43.83
C GLY A 265 -10.92 -47.38 -43.66
N LEU A 266 -11.45 -47.16 -42.44
CA LEU A 266 -12.34 -46.05 -42.12
C LEU A 266 -11.62 -44.77 -41.65
N LEU A 267 -10.34 -44.88 -41.34
CA LEU A 267 -9.50 -43.76 -40.85
C LEU A 267 -8.07 -43.91 -41.38
N GLU A 268 -7.42 -42.79 -41.66
CA GLU A 268 -6.01 -42.72 -42.07
C GLU A 268 -5.12 -42.61 -40.86
N THR A 269 -3.84 -43.10 -40.97
CA THR A 269 -2.91 -43.17 -39.83
C THR A 269 -2.53 -41.81 -39.30
N GLY A 270 -2.33 -40.79 -40.19
CA GLY A 270 -1.97 -39.44 -39.78
C GLY A 270 -3.09 -38.76 -39.00
N LYS A 271 -4.36 -39.14 -39.30
CA LYS A 271 -5.53 -38.59 -38.54
C LYS A 271 -5.51 -39.04 -37.05
N ILE A 272 -4.96 -40.23 -36.75
CA ILE A 272 -4.78 -40.66 -35.34
C ILE A 272 -3.76 -39.72 -34.65
N MET A 273 -2.66 -39.37 -35.33
CA MET A 273 -1.65 -38.47 -34.75
C MET A 273 -2.21 -37.05 -34.52
N ALA A 274 -2.99 -36.54 -35.48
CA ALA A 274 -3.68 -35.27 -35.32
C ALA A 274 -4.67 -35.31 -34.13
N PHE A 275 -5.47 -36.36 -34.04
CA PHE A 275 -6.42 -36.57 -32.94
C PHE A 275 -5.70 -36.66 -31.58
N MET A 276 -4.54 -37.35 -31.49
CA MET A 276 -3.74 -37.40 -30.29
C MET A 276 -3.28 -36.01 -29.84
N THR A 277 -2.86 -35.16 -30.78
CA THR A 277 -2.45 -33.80 -30.47
C THR A 277 -3.63 -32.96 -29.97
N TYR A 278 -4.81 -33.06 -30.60
CA TYR A 278 -6.02 -32.39 -30.12
C TYR A 278 -6.47 -32.91 -28.75
N LEU A 279 -6.35 -34.20 -28.48
CA LEU A 279 -6.64 -34.76 -27.16
C LEU A 279 -5.77 -34.13 -26.08
N MET A 280 -4.44 -34.06 -26.31
CA MET A 280 -3.52 -33.40 -25.40
C MET A 280 -3.83 -31.90 -25.22
N GLN A 281 -4.16 -31.20 -26.31
CA GLN A 281 -4.48 -29.78 -26.30
C GLN A 281 -5.77 -29.48 -25.50
N VAL A 282 -6.82 -30.27 -25.67
CA VAL A 282 -8.08 -30.13 -24.94
C VAL A 282 -7.86 -30.38 -23.44
N LEU A 283 -7.19 -31.47 -23.07
CA LEU A 283 -6.95 -31.79 -21.66
C LEU A 283 -6.03 -30.76 -20.97
N SER A 284 -5.00 -30.26 -21.66
CA SER A 284 -4.12 -29.21 -21.11
C SER A 284 -4.82 -27.86 -21.00
N SER A 285 -5.72 -27.50 -21.92
CA SER A 285 -6.50 -26.26 -21.85
C SER A 285 -7.47 -26.24 -20.66
N LEU A 286 -8.03 -27.38 -20.28
CA LEU A 286 -8.84 -27.52 -19.06
C LEU A 286 -8.01 -27.23 -17.80
N MET A 287 -6.77 -27.74 -17.74
CA MET A 287 -5.86 -27.47 -16.63
C MET A 287 -5.49 -25.99 -16.54
N MET A 288 -5.27 -25.35 -17.68
CA MET A 288 -5.01 -23.90 -17.73
C MET A 288 -6.20 -23.11 -17.16
N ALA A 289 -7.43 -23.50 -17.47
CA ALA A 289 -8.63 -22.86 -16.94
C ALA A 289 -8.73 -22.96 -15.41
N VAL A 290 -8.40 -24.12 -14.83
CA VAL A 290 -8.38 -24.32 -13.37
C VAL A 290 -7.34 -23.42 -12.68
N MET A 291 -6.14 -23.34 -13.21
CA MET A 291 -5.07 -22.48 -12.66
C MET A 291 -5.46 -20.99 -12.72
N MET A 292 -6.17 -20.59 -13.75
CA MET A 292 -6.65 -19.22 -13.92
C MET A 292 -7.68 -18.82 -12.85
N MET A 293 -8.58 -19.72 -12.43
CA MET A 293 -9.56 -19.44 -11.38
C MET A 293 -8.93 -19.02 -10.05
N LEU A 294 -7.78 -19.63 -9.71
CA LEU A 294 -7.01 -19.28 -8.50
C LEU A 294 -6.46 -17.86 -8.57
N GLY A 295 -5.99 -17.42 -9.73
CA GLY A 295 -5.49 -16.06 -9.97
C GLY A 295 -6.59 -15.01 -9.82
N PHE A 296 -7.79 -15.26 -10.33
CA PHE A 296 -8.93 -14.33 -10.25
C PHE A 296 -9.40 -14.08 -8.82
N SER A 297 -9.42 -15.11 -7.98
CA SER A 297 -9.84 -14.96 -6.59
C SER A 297 -8.96 -13.95 -5.83
N ARG A 298 -7.65 -13.97 -6.06
CA ARG A 298 -6.72 -13.00 -5.46
C ARG A 298 -6.89 -11.60 -6.04
N ALA A 299 -7.09 -11.51 -7.36
CA ALA A 299 -7.29 -10.23 -8.03
C ALA A 299 -8.56 -9.52 -7.54
N LYS A 300 -9.65 -10.26 -7.27
CA LYS A 300 -10.88 -9.69 -6.72
C LYS A 300 -10.65 -8.97 -5.39
N VAL A 301 -9.91 -9.56 -4.47
CA VAL A 301 -9.57 -8.92 -3.19
C VAL A 301 -8.77 -7.63 -3.40
N ALA A 302 -7.80 -7.64 -4.33
CA ALA A 302 -7.03 -6.44 -4.68
C ALA A 302 -7.92 -5.34 -5.31
N VAL A 303 -8.88 -5.73 -6.19
CA VAL A 303 -9.89 -4.80 -6.74
C VAL A 303 -10.69 -4.15 -5.62
N ASP A 304 -11.20 -4.92 -4.66
CA ASP A 304 -12.04 -4.41 -3.59
C ASP A 304 -11.27 -3.44 -2.69
N ARG A 305 -10.00 -3.74 -2.36
CA ARG A 305 -9.13 -2.85 -1.57
C ARG A 305 -8.80 -1.54 -2.30
N CYS A 306 -8.45 -1.61 -3.59
CA CYS A 306 -8.19 -0.40 -4.38
C CYS A 306 -9.48 0.42 -4.57
N ALA A 307 -10.63 -0.24 -4.75
CA ALA A 307 -11.92 0.41 -4.87
C ALA A 307 -12.33 1.11 -3.57
N GLU A 308 -12.01 0.54 -2.42
CA GLU A 308 -12.24 1.17 -1.12
C GLU A 308 -11.55 2.54 -1.06
N VAL A 309 -10.25 2.64 -1.39
CA VAL A 309 -9.53 3.91 -1.42
C VAL A 309 -10.17 4.92 -2.39
N LEU A 310 -10.49 4.49 -3.62
CA LEU A 310 -11.10 5.37 -4.62
C LEU A 310 -12.52 5.82 -4.26
N ASN A 311 -13.22 5.07 -3.41
CA ASN A 311 -14.59 5.38 -3.00
C ASN A 311 -14.65 6.14 -1.67
N THR A 312 -13.58 6.13 -0.87
CA THR A 312 -13.51 6.89 0.37
C THR A 312 -13.52 8.38 0.03
N GLU A 313 -14.52 9.08 0.54
CA GLU A 313 -14.58 10.54 0.43
C GLU A 313 -13.86 11.14 1.64
N PRO A 314 -13.06 12.21 1.45
CA PRO A 314 -12.42 12.92 2.55
C PRO A 314 -13.48 13.46 3.52
N SER A 315 -13.25 13.32 4.82
CA SER A 315 -14.14 13.88 5.84
C SER A 315 -14.04 15.39 5.92
N ILE A 316 -12.87 15.93 5.58
CA ILE A 316 -12.59 17.36 5.60
C ILE A 316 -12.48 17.86 4.16
N ASN A 317 -13.29 18.86 3.82
CA ASN A 317 -13.31 19.49 2.51
C ASN A 317 -13.24 21.02 2.67
N ASN A 318 -12.75 21.72 1.64
CA ASN A 318 -12.83 23.17 1.58
C ASN A 318 -14.28 23.62 1.44
N PRO A 319 -14.68 24.72 2.08
CA PRO A 319 -16.00 25.32 1.89
C PRO A 319 -16.12 25.91 0.49
N GLU A 320 -17.36 26.04 -0.02
CA GLU A 320 -17.63 26.65 -1.32
C GLU A 320 -17.26 28.14 -1.38
N SER A 321 -17.35 28.83 -0.24
CA SER A 321 -17.05 30.26 -0.11
C SER A 321 -16.14 30.47 1.09
N PRO A 322 -14.84 30.27 0.96
CA PRO A 322 -13.89 30.36 2.07
C PRO A 322 -13.76 31.82 2.55
N VAL A 323 -13.69 31.99 3.86
CA VAL A 323 -13.49 33.29 4.53
C VAL A 323 -12.06 33.31 5.10
N MET A 324 -11.36 34.43 4.94
CA MET A 324 -10.04 34.64 5.55
C MET A 324 -10.16 35.51 6.78
N PRO A 325 -9.40 35.22 7.87
CA PRO A 325 -9.44 36.01 9.08
C PRO A 325 -8.66 37.32 8.91
N ASP A 326 -9.08 38.39 9.63
CA ASP A 326 -8.37 39.66 9.68
C ASP A 326 -7.12 39.64 10.60
N ASN A 327 -7.07 38.67 11.52
CA ASN A 327 -5.97 38.46 12.46
C ASN A 327 -5.87 36.97 12.81
N TYR A 328 -4.84 36.62 13.60
CA TYR A 328 -4.57 35.21 13.96
C TYR A 328 -4.79 34.91 15.46
N ALA A 329 -5.74 35.62 16.12
CA ALA A 329 -6.23 35.23 17.44
C ALA A 329 -6.84 33.82 17.36
N VAL A 330 -6.58 32.96 18.36
CA VAL A 330 -7.09 31.58 18.39
C VAL A 330 -8.08 31.43 19.52
N GLU A 331 -9.26 30.91 19.23
CA GLU A 331 -10.33 30.68 20.20
C GLU A 331 -10.84 29.25 20.09
N PHE A 332 -10.94 28.57 21.22
CA PHE A 332 -11.65 27.31 21.40
C PHE A 332 -12.94 27.59 22.16
N ASP A 333 -14.07 27.21 21.58
CA ASP A 333 -15.40 27.48 22.12
C ASP A 333 -16.16 26.16 22.35
N HIS A 334 -16.20 25.71 23.61
CA HIS A 334 -16.86 24.47 24.06
C HIS A 334 -16.51 23.24 23.21
N VAL A 335 -15.23 23.05 22.93
CA VAL A 335 -14.73 22.00 22.03
C VAL A 335 -14.75 20.63 22.70
N ASN A 336 -15.46 19.69 22.08
CA ASN A 336 -15.34 18.26 22.35
C ASN A 336 -14.79 17.56 21.10
N PHE A 337 -13.91 16.58 21.31
CA PHE A 337 -13.29 15.84 20.21
C PHE A 337 -13.09 14.37 20.54
N SER A 338 -13.40 13.49 19.58
CA SER A 338 -13.03 12.07 19.55
C SER A 338 -12.47 11.70 18.17
N TYR A 339 -11.44 10.86 18.14
CA TYR A 339 -10.88 10.33 16.88
C TYR A 339 -11.83 9.39 16.14
N ASN A 340 -12.78 8.80 16.86
CA ASN A 340 -13.77 7.92 16.29
C ASN A 340 -15.17 8.47 16.63
N ALA A 341 -15.89 8.93 15.61
CA ALA A 341 -17.24 9.48 15.78
C ALA A 341 -18.26 8.48 16.41
N ALA A 342 -17.96 7.16 16.36
CA ALA A 342 -18.77 6.12 16.98
C ALA A 342 -18.40 5.88 18.44
N ASP A 343 -17.31 6.46 18.95
CA ASP A 343 -16.87 6.30 20.32
C ASP A 343 -17.54 7.36 21.21
N PRO A 344 -18.27 6.97 22.26
CA PRO A 344 -18.90 7.91 23.18
C PRO A 344 -17.89 8.65 24.08
N GLU A 345 -16.62 8.22 24.12
CA GLU A 345 -15.61 8.82 24.98
C GLU A 345 -14.82 9.90 24.23
N TYR A 346 -14.99 11.17 24.66
CA TYR A 346 -14.23 12.28 24.12
C TYR A 346 -12.80 12.30 24.68
N VAL A 347 -11.84 12.54 23.78
CA VAL A 347 -10.43 12.80 24.13
C VAL A 347 -10.25 14.24 24.63
N LEU A 348 -11.02 15.19 24.10
CA LEU A 348 -11.13 16.55 24.62
C LEU A 348 -12.57 16.79 25.05
N LYS A 349 -12.76 17.36 26.23
CA LYS A 349 -14.07 17.52 26.88
C LYS A 349 -14.27 19.00 27.29
N ASP A 350 -15.19 19.67 26.62
CA ASP A 350 -15.62 21.05 26.92
C ASP A 350 -14.45 22.05 27.05
N VAL A 351 -13.52 22.00 26.10
CA VAL A 351 -12.32 22.83 26.10
C VAL A 351 -12.65 24.23 25.60
N SER A 352 -12.40 25.27 26.43
CA SER A 352 -12.65 26.67 26.11
C SER A 352 -11.50 27.55 26.57
N PHE A 353 -10.90 28.34 25.65
CA PHE A 353 -9.92 29.37 25.93
C PHE A 353 -9.77 30.31 24.73
N ALA A 354 -9.20 31.50 24.94
CA ALA A 354 -8.89 32.45 23.87
C ALA A 354 -7.48 33.01 24.02
N VAL A 355 -6.80 33.20 22.88
CA VAL A 355 -5.42 33.70 22.79
C VAL A 355 -5.36 34.83 21.78
N GLN A 356 -4.72 35.93 22.16
CA GLN A 356 -4.56 37.09 21.29
C GLN A 356 -3.23 37.03 20.52
N PRO A 357 -3.12 37.69 19.35
CA PRO A 357 -1.85 37.83 18.66
C PRO A 357 -0.77 38.44 19.56
N GLY A 358 0.44 37.94 19.45
CA GLY A 358 1.57 38.31 20.31
C GLY A 358 1.70 37.49 21.59
N GLN A 359 0.72 36.67 21.93
CA GLN A 359 0.78 35.82 23.14
C GLN A 359 1.44 34.47 22.90
N ARG A 360 2.10 34.01 23.95
CA ARG A 360 2.68 32.69 24.06
C ARG A 360 1.86 31.82 25.03
N VAL A 361 1.42 30.65 24.54
CA VAL A 361 0.63 29.69 25.31
C VAL A 361 1.49 28.47 25.64
N GLY A 362 1.64 28.19 26.93
CA GLY A 362 2.23 26.94 27.42
C GLY A 362 1.14 25.91 27.67
N ILE A 363 1.34 24.67 27.22
CA ILE A 363 0.42 23.57 27.48
C ILE A 363 1.15 22.48 28.23
N ILE A 364 0.67 22.13 29.45
CA ILE A 364 1.29 21.14 30.31
C ILE A 364 0.25 20.16 30.86
N GLY A 365 0.67 18.96 31.20
CA GLY A 365 -0.16 17.91 31.75
C GLY A 365 0.44 16.53 31.53
N ASN A 366 -0.17 15.51 32.09
CA ASN A 366 0.30 14.13 32.00
C ASN A 366 0.29 13.61 30.54
N THR A 367 1.07 12.56 30.28
CA THR A 367 1.00 11.85 29.00
C THR A 367 -0.42 11.30 28.80
N GLY A 368 -1.00 11.52 27.62
CA GLY A 368 -2.37 11.11 27.31
C GLY A 368 -3.46 12.13 27.69
N SER A 369 -3.12 13.29 28.29
CA SER A 369 -4.11 14.31 28.68
C SER A 369 -4.74 15.10 27.50
N GLY A 370 -4.39 14.79 26.24
CA GLY A 370 -4.99 15.43 25.06
C GLY A 370 -4.23 16.62 24.48
N LYS A 371 -3.02 16.97 24.97
CA LYS A 371 -2.25 18.16 24.54
C LYS A 371 -1.99 18.22 23.04
N SER A 372 -1.40 17.16 22.46
CA SER A 372 -1.14 17.09 21.02
C SER A 372 -2.43 17.07 20.19
N THR A 373 -3.48 16.44 20.73
CA THR A 373 -4.82 16.45 20.11
C THR A 373 -5.35 17.86 20.02
N LEU A 374 -5.26 18.65 21.10
CA LEU A 374 -5.73 20.03 21.14
C LEU A 374 -5.08 20.88 20.05
N VAL A 375 -3.76 20.87 19.94
CA VAL A 375 -3.06 21.70 18.93
C VAL A 375 -3.25 21.18 17.51
N SER A 376 -3.58 19.90 17.32
CA SER A 376 -3.86 19.34 15.99
C SER A 376 -5.16 19.86 15.36
N LEU A 377 -6.07 20.39 16.16
CA LEU A 377 -7.32 21.00 15.70
C LEU A 377 -7.11 22.39 15.10
N ILE A 378 -6.06 23.13 15.51
CA ILE A 378 -5.76 24.48 15.02
C ILE A 378 -5.48 24.46 13.50
N PRO A 379 -4.58 23.60 12.95
CA PRO A 379 -4.38 23.49 11.49
C PRO A 379 -5.47 22.65 10.80
N ARG A 380 -6.58 22.37 11.48
CA ARG A 380 -7.67 21.54 10.98
C ARG A 380 -7.16 20.21 10.40
N LEU A 381 -6.34 19.47 11.17
CA LEU A 381 -5.96 18.10 10.81
C LEU A 381 -7.12 17.13 11.06
N TYR A 382 -7.99 17.49 12.00
CA TYR A 382 -9.27 16.85 12.33
C TYR A 382 -10.32 17.95 12.55
N ASP A 383 -11.59 17.67 12.29
CA ASP A 383 -12.70 18.52 12.67
C ASP A 383 -13.19 18.18 14.08
N VAL A 384 -13.64 19.18 14.85
CA VAL A 384 -14.20 18.99 16.20
C VAL A 384 -15.50 18.17 16.15
N SER A 385 -15.76 17.39 17.20
CA SER A 385 -17.02 16.66 17.32
C SER A 385 -18.19 17.59 17.68
N THR A 386 -17.97 18.53 18.59
CA THR A 386 -18.90 19.62 18.94
C THR A 386 -18.10 20.87 19.32
N GLY A 387 -18.73 22.04 19.29
CA GLY A 387 -18.06 23.32 19.52
C GLY A 387 -17.42 23.87 18.26
N ALA A 388 -16.50 24.81 18.44
CA ALA A 388 -15.80 25.48 17.34
C ALA A 388 -14.37 25.86 17.69
N VAL A 389 -13.46 25.76 16.71
CA VAL A 389 -12.14 26.39 16.77
C VAL A 389 -12.16 27.56 15.81
N ARG A 390 -11.87 28.76 16.31
CA ARG A 390 -11.89 29.99 15.50
C ARG A 390 -10.50 30.59 15.44
N ILE A 391 -10.18 31.16 14.28
CA ILE A 391 -8.97 31.99 14.07
C ILE A 391 -9.43 33.34 13.57
N GLY A 392 -9.06 34.40 14.30
CA GLY A 392 -9.55 35.78 14.01
C GLY A 392 -11.07 35.89 13.99
N GLY A 393 -11.77 35.09 14.81
CA GLY A 393 -13.23 35.06 14.87
C GLY A 393 -13.92 34.19 13.81
N VAL A 394 -13.17 33.66 12.82
CA VAL A 394 -13.71 32.77 11.76
C VAL A 394 -13.49 31.31 12.16
N ASP A 395 -14.52 30.50 12.01
CA ASP A 395 -14.39 29.03 12.24
C ASP A 395 -13.42 28.41 11.21
N VAL A 396 -12.51 27.57 11.66
CA VAL A 396 -11.54 26.90 10.78
C VAL A 396 -12.22 26.05 9.69
N ARG A 397 -13.49 25.65 9.90
CA ARG A 397 -14.30 24.92 8.92
C ARG A 397 -14.74 25.77 7.73
N ASP A 398 -14.81 27.08 7.93
CA ASP A 398 -15.20 28.06 6.90
C ASP A 398 -14.00 28.65 6.15
N MET A 399 -12.77 28.21 6.48
CA MET A 399 -11.53 28.66 5.84
C MET A 399 -11.07 27.71 4.73
N ASP A 400 -10.35 28.24 3.74
CA ASP A 400 -9.56 27.41 2.81
C ASP A 400 -8.40 26.74 3.54
N MET A 401 -8.29 25.41 3.44
CA MET A 401 -7.28 24.63 4.18
C MET A 401 -5.85 24.99 3.80
N ASP A 402 -5.59 25.25 2.52
CA ASP A 402 -4.25 25.56 2.05
C ASP A 402 -3.83 26.95 2.52
N ALA A 403 -4.76 27.91 2.46
CA ALA A 403 -4.55 29.25 2.99
C ALA A 403 -4.34 29.21 4.51
N LEU A 404 -5.21 28.54 5.26
CA LEU A 404 -5.08 28.36 6.71
C LEU A 404 -3.71 27.77 7.08
N ARG A 405 -3.34 26.65 6.47
CA ARG A 405 -2.11 25.93 6.77
C ARG A 405 -0.85 26.69 6.35
N ARG A 406 -0.91 27.60 5.38
CA ARG A 406 0.23 28.49 5.05
C ARG A 406 0.63 29.38 6.22
N HIS A 407 -0.32 29.82 7.02
CA HIS A 407 -0.08 30.71 8.17
C HIS A 407 0.25 29.95 9.46
N ILE A 408 0.17 28.61 9.47
CA ILE A 408 0.43 27.80 10.65
C ILE A 408 1.70 26.96 10.45
N GLY A 409 2.67 27.10 11.34
CA GLY A 409 3.86 26.27 11.42
C GLY A 409 3.74 25.25 12.55
N VAL A 410 3.98 23.98 12.26
CA VAL A 410 3.89 22.91 13.26
C VAL A 410 5.21 22.16 13.33
N VAL A 411 5.81 22.08 14.50
CA VAL A 411 6.89 21.17 14.84
C VAL A 411 6.29 19.99 15.60
N LEU A 412 6.26 18.84 14.97
CA LEU A 412 5.68 17.62 15.55
C LEU A 412 6.64 17.00 16.57
N GLN A 413 6.12 16.26 17.54
CA GLN A 413 6.85 15.52 18.55
C GLN A 413 7.87 14.56 17.92
N GLU A 414 7.50 13.83 16.85
CA GLU A 414 8.43 13.03 16.07
C GLU A 414 9.01 13.86 14.92
N SER A 415 10.29 14.24 15.04
CA SER A 415 10.99 15.04 14.04
C SER A 415 11.34 14.20 12.81
N LEU A 416 10.47 14.23 11.80
CA LEU A 416 10.66 13.54 10.52
C LEU A 416 11.42 14.43 9.53
N LEU A 417 12.55 13.92 9.01
CA LEU A 417 13.26 14.50 7.87
C LEU A 417 13.06 13.63 6.63
N PHE A 418 12.87 14.28 5.49
CA PHE A 418 12.77 13.61 4.20
C PHE A 418 14.16 13.34 3.62
N SER A 419 14.28 12.26 2.86
CA SER A 419 15.51 11.96 2.11
C SER A 419 15.77 13.05 1.08
N GLY A 420 17.04 13.45 0.95
CA GLY A 420 17.49 14.53 0.09
C GLY A 420 18.68 15.23 0.74
N ASP A 421 18.65 16.55 0.84
CA ASP A 421 19.61 17.36 1.56
C ASP A 421 18.92 18.23 2.64
N ILE A 422 19.72 18.96 3.43
CA ILE A 422 19.19 19.83 4.48
C ILE A 422 18.40 20.99 3.84
N GLU A 423 18.89 21.59 2.76
CA GLU A 423 18.23 22.68 2.07
C GLU A 423 16.81 22.29 1.60
N SER A 424 16.68 21.17 0.91
CA SER A 424 15.37 20.67 0.45
C SER A 424 14.41 20.42 1.61
N ASN A 425 14.94 19.95 2.75
CA ASN A 425 14.14 19.79 3.96
C ASN A 425 13.66 21.12 4.56
N LEU A 426 14.47 22.17 4.54
CA LEU A 426 14.07 23.51 5.00
C LEU A 426 13.05 24.15 4.04
N ARG A 427 13.23 23.98 2.73
CA ARG A 427 12.31 24.50 1.70
C ARG A 427 10.93 23.87 1.73
N TRP A 428 10.75 22.70 2.37
CA TRP A 428 9.40 22.19 2.66
C TRP A 428 8.55 23.14 3.51
N GLY A 429 9.18 23.92 4.39
CA GLY A 429 8.50 24.96 5.16
C GLY A 429 8.45 26.28 4.39
N GLY A 430 9.58 26.70 3.87
CA GLY A 430 9.83 28.05 3.37
C GLY A 430 9.82 28.21 1.84
N GLY A 431 9.36 27.24 1.04
CA GLY A 431 9.18 27.39 -0.41
C GLY A 431 10.30 28.16 -1.14
N ASP A 432 10.00 29.38 -1.51
CA ASP A 432 10.86 30.31 -2.25
C ASP A 432 11.75 31.19 -1.33
N CYS A 433 12.03 30.77 -0.10
CA CYS A 433 12.93 31.52 0.81
C CYS A 433 14.30 31.75 0.18
N SER A 434 14.87 32.95 0.41
CA SER A 434 16.25 33.25 0.07
C SER A 434 17.23 32.46 0.93
N GLU A 435 18.47 32.32 0.49
CA GLU A 435 19.52 31.66 1.28
C GLU A 435 19.72 32.34 2.64
N GLU A 436 19.64 33.68 2.68
CA GLU A 436 19.74 34.46 3.91
C GLU A 436 18.62 34.17 4.92
N GLU A 437 17.41 33.87 4.43
CA GLU A 437 16.26 33.48 5.27
C GLU A 437 16.43 32.05 5.80
N LEU A 438 16.97 31.13 5.00
CA LEU A 438 17.32 29.78 5.43
C LEU A 438 18.44 29.81 6.49
N ASP A 439 19.48 30.63 6.30
CA ASP A 439 20.56 30.81 7.28
C ASP A 439 20.05 31.38 8.60
N ARG A 440 19.15 32.39 8.54
CA ARG A 440 18.48 32.92 9.73
C ARG A 440 17.65 31.86 10.45
N ALA A 441 16.91 31.04 9.68
CA ALA A 441 16.11 29.95 10.26
C ALA A 441 17.00 28.89 10.94
N LEU A 442 18.16 28.55 10.36
CA LEU A 442 19.16 27.68 10.97
C LEU A 442 19.77 28.28 12.24
N ALA A 443 20.09 29.56 12.20
CA ALA A 443 20.67 30.27 13.36
C ALA A 443 19.67 30.33 14.53
N ASP A 444 18.43 30.72 14.26
CA ASP A 444 17.38 30.77 15.27
C ASP A 444 17.04 29.40 15.86
N ALA A 445 17.10 28.34 15.03
CA ALA A 445 16.92 26.96 15.46
C ALA A 445 18.18 26.35 16.12
N GLN A 446 19.24 27.14 16.32
CA GLN A 446 20.54 26.67 16.88
C GLN A 446 21.14 25.53 16.08
N ALA A 447 20.93 25.49 14.76
CA ALA A 447 21.38 24.42 13.87
C ALA A 447 22.68 24.78 13.11
N THR A 448 23.02 26.06 12.97
CA THR A 448 24.16 26.53 12.17
C THR A 448 25.47 25.88 12.57
N GLU A 449 25.72 25.74 13.88
CA GLU A 449 27.00 25.19 14.36
C GLU A 449 27.27 23.76 13.86
N PHE A 450 26.27 22.88 13.92
CA PHE A 450 26.52 21.52 13.48
C PHE A 450 26.40 21.37 11.95
N VAL A 451 25.54 22.18 11.29
CA VAL A 451 25.43 22.17 9.83
C VAL A 451 26.71 22.64 9.18
N SER A 452 27.33 23.70 9.68
CA SER A 452 28.62 24.21 9.17
C SER A 452 29.80 23.25 9.34
N LYS A 453 29.71 22.29 10.28
CA LYS A 453 30.71 21.24 10.48
C LYS A 453 30.56 20.05 9.52
N LEU A 454 29.45 19.99 8.78
CA LEU A 454 29.23 18.95 7.76
C LEU A 454 30.03 19.27 6.49
N PRO A 455 30.51 18.24 5.76
CA PRO A 455 31.34 18.44 4.57
C PRO A 455 30.75 19.38 3.53
N ASP A 456 29.42 19.25 3.28
CA ASP A 456 28.69 20.01 2.25
C ASP A 456 27.73 21.06 2.87
N GLY A 457 27.87 21.37 4.19
CA GLY A 457 27.03 22.35 4.88
C GLY A 457 25.54 22.05 4.71
N ILE A 458 24.75 23.03 4.22
CA ILE A 458 23.30 22.92 3.98
C ILE A 458 22.94 21.89 2.89
N HIS A 459 23.87 21.57 1.98
CA HIS A 459 23.66 20.57 0.92
C HIS A 459 24.02 19.15 1.37
N SER A 460 24.38 18.96 2.64
CA SER A 460 24.68 17.63 3.20
C SER A 460 23.47 16.70 3.12
N VAL A 461 23.75 15.45 2.75
CA VAL A 461 22.72 14.42 2.52
C VAL A 461 21.95 14.09 3.80
N VAL A 462 20.64 14.03 3.69
CA VAL A 462 19.70 13.53 4.69
C VAL A 462 19.24 12.13 4.27
N GLU A 463 19.66 11.11 5.02
CA GLU A 463 19.19 9.74 4.79
C GLU A 463 17.71 9.58 5.19
N GLN A 464 17.12 8.44 4.80
CA GLN A 464 15.73 8.12 5.10
C GLN A 464 15.41 8.31 6.60
N ARG A 465 14.44 9.17 6.91
CA ARG A 465 14.07 9.59 8.27
C ARG A 465 15.21 10.27 9.05
N GLY A 466 16.19 10.83 8.38
CA GLY A 466 17.32 11.49 9.02
C GLY A 466 18.16 10.56 9.90
N LYS A 467 18.36 9.29 9.53
CA LYS A 467 19.09 8.29 10.36
C LYS A 467 20.54 8.68 10.66
N ASN A 468 21.12 9.49 9.80
CA ASN A 468 22.47 10.02 9.94
C ASN A 468 22.58 11.22 10.91
N PHE A 469 21.45 11.70 11.49
CA PHE A 469 21.43 12.79 12.47
C PHE A 469 20.98 12.29 13.85
N SER A 470 21.54 12.91 14.91
CA SER A 470 21.07 12.68 16.28
C SER A 470 19.65 13.20 16.50
N GLY A 471 18.97 12.76 17.57
CA GLY A 471 17.63 13.22 17.91
C GLY A 471 17.53 14.74 18.01
N GLY A 472 18.45 15.38 18.75
CA GLY A 472 18.49 16.83 18.89
C GLY A 472 18.81 17.58 17.58
N GLN A 473 19.65 17.02 16.70
CA GLN A 473 19.90 17.59 15.38
C GLN A 473 18.65 17.55 14.50
N LYS A 474 17.92 16.41 14.50
CA LYS A 474 16.63 16.31 13.76
C LYS A 474 15.59 17.29 14.27
N GLN A 475 15.48 17.46 15.59
CA GLN A 475 14.58 18.45 16.18
C GLN A 475 14.94 19.86 15.73
N ARG A 476 16.21 20.27 15.83
CA ARG A 476 16.65 21.60 15.39
C ARG A 476 16.43 21.84 13.90
N LEU A 477 16.66 20.86 13.03
CA LEU A 477 16.34 20.96 11.60
C LEU A 477 14.82 21.06 11.35
N SER A 478 14.00 20.33 12.12
CA SER A 478 12.54 20.42 12.03
C SER A 478 12.02 21.79 12.49
N ILE A 479 12.63 22.37 13.54
CA ILE A 479 12.35 23.73 13.99
C ILE A 479 12.79 24.74 12.92
N ALA A 480 13.99 24.60 12.36
CA ALA A 480 14.50 25.46 11.28
C ALA A 480 13.56 25.46 10.05
N ARG A 481 13.07 24.28 9.65
CA ARG A 481 12.05 24.12 8.59
C ARG A 481 10.81 24.98 8.89
N THR A 482 10.33 24.93 10.12
CA THR A 482 9.15 25.68 10.53
C THR A 482 9.44 27.17 10.63
N PHE A 483 10.63 27.56 11.04
CA PHE A 483 11.06 28.95 11.07
C PHE A 483 11.26 29.55 9.68
N ALA A 484 11.72 28.76 8.71
CA ALA A 484 11.82 29.18 7.31
C ALA A 484 10.44 29.56 6.73
N LYS A 485 9.37 28.93 7.21
CA LYS A 485 8.00 29.24 6.84
C LYS A 485 7.51 30.62 7.32
N ASN A 486 8.09 31.13 8.40
CA ASN A 486 7.71 32.37 9.08
C ASN A 486 6.19 32.47 9.35
N PRO A 487 5.60 31.52 10.10
CA PRO A 487 4.16 31.43 10.27
C PRO A 487 3.62 32.47 11.26
N ASP A 488 2.33 32.82 11.14
CA ASP A 488 1.61 33.66 12.10
C ASP A 488 1.17 32.88 13.34
N ILE A 489 0.94 31.59 13.23
CA ILE A 489 0.68 30.68 14.34
C ILE A 489 1.77 29.60 14.36
N LEU A 490 2.53 29.53 15.46
CA LEU A 490 3.59 28.55 15.66
C LEU A 490 3.17 27.53 16.72
N ILE A 491 3.25 26.26 16.37
CA ILE A 491 2.95 25.14 17.28
C ILE A 491 4.21 24.31 17.46
N LEU A 492 4.65 24.16 18.70
CA LEU A 492 5.80 23.34 19.11
C LEU A 492 5.30 22.21 20.01
N ASP A 493 5.17 20.99 19.46
CA ASP A 493 4.70 19.83 20.20
C ASP A 493 5.90 19.03 20.72
N ASP A 494 6.22 19.19 22.02
CA ASP A 494 7.34 18.54 22.75
C ASP A 494 8.68 18.56 21.97
N SER A 495 8.89 19.65 21.24
CA SER A 495 9.95 19.77 20.22
C SER A 495 11.32 20.13 20.80
N THR A 496 11.46 20.31 22.11
CA THR A 496 12.72 20.62 22.81
C THR A 496 13.21 19.49 23.72
N SER A 497 12.47 18.41 23.84
CA SER A 497 12.75 17.32 24.81
C SER A 497 14.10 16.60 24.59
N ALA A 498 14.62 16.55 23.36
CA ALA A 498 15.92 15.95 23.04
C ALA A 498 17.06 16.98 22.89
N VAL A 499 16.80 18.25 23.23
CA VAL A 499 17.79 19.33 23.19
C VAL A 499 18.32 19.56 24.60
N ASP A 500 19.62 19.89 24.73
CA ASP A 500 20.21 20.25 26.01
C ASP A 500 19.73 21.61 26.54
N THR A 501 19.84 21.83 27.84
CA THR A 501 19.28 23.00 28.54
C THR A 501 19.84 24.35 28.03
N GLU A 502 21.12 24.42 27.63
CA GLU A 502 21.71 25.65 27.10
C GLU A 502 21.15 25.99 25.73
N THR A 503 21.06 24.98 24.84
CA THR A 503 20.47 25.15 23.51
C THR A 503 18.98 25.46 23.61
N GLU A 504 18.25 24.83 24.55
CA GLU A 504 16.84 25.13 24.81
C GLU A 504 16.64 26.61 25.21
N ALA A 505 17.47 27.14 26.11
CA ALA A 505 17.38 28.54 26.52
C ALA A 505 17.60 29.51 25.35
N LYS A 506 18.59 29.25 24.48
CA LYS A 506 18.87 30.06 23.27
C LYS A 506 17.72 29.97 22.27
N LEU A 507 17.12 28.77 22.12
CA LEU A 507 15.94 28.55 21.26
C LEU A 507 14.72 29.34 21.78
N GLN A 508 14.48 29.33 23.09
CA GLN A 508 13.43 30.10 23.73
C GLN A 508 13.62 31.63 23.49
N GLU A 509 14.85 32.12 23.55
CA GLU A 509 15.16 33.51 23.23
C GLU A 509 14.90 33.86 21.75
N ALA A 510 15.27 32.94 20.82
CA ALA A 510 14.98 33.11 19.40
C ALA A 510 13.46 33.11 19.12
N LEU A 511 12.71 32.25 19.81
CA LEU A 511 11.25 32.23 19.76
C LEU A 511 10.66 33.57 20.20
N ARG A 512 11.09 34.13 21.33
CA ARG A 512 10.60 35.44 21.81
C ARG A 512 10.83 36.56 20.80
N ARG A 513 11.98 36.57 20.12
CA ARG A 513 12.27 37.58 19.08
C ARG A 513 11.38 37.47 17.85
N ARG A 514 10.92 36.23 17.54
CA ARG A 514 10.07 35.96 16.36
C ARG A 514 8.58 36.20 16.60
N ILE A 515 8.09 36.18 17.85
CA ILE A 515 6.66 36.23 18.21
C ILE A 515 5.98 37.58 17.89
N GLY A 516 6.61 38.57 17.30
CA GLY A 516 6.15 39.95 17.06
C GLY A 516 4.64 40.20 16.92
N LYS A 517 3.93 39.51 16.00
CA LYS A 517 2.47 39.67 15.77
C LYS A 517 1.70 38.30 15.75
N GLY A 518 2.37 37.19 15.96
CA GLY A 518 1.79 35.87 15.88
C GLY A 518 1.41 35.27 17.23
N VAL A 519 0.85 34.08 17.21
CA VAL A 519 0.55 33.25 18.40
C VAL A 519 1.51 32.07 18.46
N THR A 520 2.06 31.75 19.64
CA THR A 520 2.91 30.58 19.80
C THR A 520 2.34 29.61 20.85
N PHE A 521 2.12 28.37 20.45
CA PHE A 521 1.74 27.28 21.33
C PHE A 521 2.98 26.40 21.60
N VAL A 522 3.30 26.17 22.87
CA VAL A 522 4.39 25.31 23.31
C VAL A 522 3.84 24.21 24.20
N ILE A 523 3.78 23.00 23.67
CA ILE A 523 3.55 21.82 24.50
C ILE A 523 4.89 21.40 25.08
N ALA A 524 4.98 21.33 26.40
CA ALA A 524 6.20 20.92 27.08
C ALA A 524 5.90 19.99 28.25
N GLN A 525 6.84 19.11 28.51
CA GLN A 525 6.87 18.29 29.72
C GLN A 525 7.62 19.00 30.85
N ARG A 526 8.49 19.94 30.51
CA ARG A 526 9.29 20.73 31.47
C ARG A 526 8.63 22.08 31.75
N VAL A 527 8.48 22.40 33.02
CA VAL A 527 7.96 23.71 33.47
C VAL A 527 8.85 24.85 32.96
N SER A 528 10.20 24.67 32.91
CA SER A 528 11.16 25.65 32.42
C SER A 528 10.87 26.17 31.01
N ALA A 529 10.27 25.35 30.17
CA ALA A 529 9.96 25.70 28.79
C ALA A 529 8.72 26.62 28.64
N ILE A 530 7.87 26.71 29.67
CA ILE A 530 6.60 27.43 29.63
C ILE A 530 6.38 28.41 30.79
N ALA A 531 7.30 28.47 31.75
CA ALA A 531 7.13 29.29 32.96
C ALA A 531 6.92 30.78 32.67
N ASP A 532 7.44 31.28 31.58
CA ASP A 532 7.32 32.66 31.11
C ASP A 532 6.28 32.84 29.98
N ALA A 533 5.40 31.85 29.78
CA ALA A 533 4.26 31.98 28.87
C ALA A 533 3.21 32.96 29.44
N ASP A 534 2.55 33.71 28.53
CA ASP A 534 1.49 34.67 28.90
C ASP A 534 0.25 33.95 29.42
N LEU A 535 0.01 32.72 28.90
CA LEU A 535 -1.07 31.85 29.32
C LEU A 535 -0.55 30.41 29.40
N ILE A 536 -0.77 29.74 30.52
CA ILE A 536 -0.49 28.33 30.71
C ILE A 536 -1.81 27.59 30.83
N LEU A 537 -2.00 26.54 30.01
CA LEU A 537 -3.13 25.63 30.05
C LEU A 537 -2.67 24.33 30.73
N VAL A 538 -3.29 24.00 31.86
CA VAL A 538 -3.01 22.73 32.58
C VAL A 538 -4.09 21.72 32.17
N MET A 539 -3.68 20.63 31.52
CA MET A 539 -4.56 19.61 31.00
C MET A 539 -4.52 18.31 31.81
N GLU A 540 -5.68 17.79 32.15
CA GLU A 540 -5.85 16.49 32.79
C GLU A 540 -7.07 15.77 32.20
N ASP A 541 -6.93 14.53 31.75
CA ASP A 541 -7.99 13.68 31.20
C ASP A 541 -8.91 14.35 30.15
N GLY A 542 -8.31 15.18 29.30
CA GLY A 542 -9.01 15.87 28.20
C GLY A 542 -9.69 17.18 28.58
N VAL A 543 -9.52 17.63 29.82
CA VAL A 543 -10.11 18.87 30.35
C VAL A 543 -9.01 19.89 30.69
N ILE A 544 -9.28 21.18 30.55
CA ILE A 544 -8.44 22.24 31.09
C ILE A 544 -8.80 22.43 32.57
N VAL A 545 -7.94 21.92 33.47
CA VAL A 545 -8.14 22.03 34.92
C VAL A 545 -7.59 23.32 35.53
N GLY A 546 -6.84 24.09 34.75
CA GLY A 546 -6.30 25.40 35.15
C GLY A 546 -5.82 26.22 33.97
N GLN A 547 -6.02 27.53 34.02
CA GLN A 547 -5.51 28.48 33.05
C GLN A 547 -5.06 29.77 33.75
N GLY A 548 -3.93 30.33 33.33
CA GLY A 548 -3.35 31.54 33.90
C GLY A 548 -1.83 31.60 33.71
N THR A 549 -1.20 32.56 34.33
CA THR A 549 0.26 32.72 34.37
C THR A 549 0.88 31.72 35.36
N HIS A 550 2.18 31.48 35.24
CA HIS A 550 2.92 30.64 36.17
C HIS A 550 2.67 31.03 37.67
N LYS A 551 2.71 32.33 37.96
CA LYS A 551 2.51 32.86 39.32
C LYS A 551 1.09 32.64 39.85
N GLU A 552 0.09 32.78 38.98
CA GLU A 552 -1.31 32.55 39.32
C GLU A 552 -1.58 31.05 39.58
N LEU A 553 -1.08 30.18 38.67
CA LEU A 553 -1.31 28.74 38.77
C LEU A 553 -0.59 28.08 39.96
N ILE A 554 0.57 28.56 40.35
CA ILE A 554 1.23 28.10 41.60
C ILE A 554 0.33 28.36 42.79
N ARG A 555 -0.44 29.46 42.81
CA ARG A 555 -1.32 29.81 43.95
C ARG A 555 -2.67 29.13 43.90
N SER A 556 -3.22 28.95 42.70
CA SER A 556 -4.62 28.55 42.52
C SER A 556 -4.84 27.10 42.07
N ASN A 557 -3.82 26.44 41.49
CA ASN A 557 -3.99 25.12 40.89
C ASN A 557 -3.11 24.07 41.54
N GLU A 558 -3.72 23.05 42.16
CA GLU A 558 -3.01 21.98 42.87
C GLU A 558 -2.22 21.08 41.93
N VAL A 559 -2.80 20.75 40.74
CA VAL A 559 -2.16 19.90 39.72
C VAL A 559 -0.88 20.56 39.22
N TYR A 560 -0.95 21.88 38.89
CA TYR A 560 0.23 22.62 38.44
C TYR A 560 1.30 22.71 39.53
N ARG A 561 0.92 22.96 40.76
CA ARG A 561 1.86 22.92 41.91
C ARG A 561 2.57 21.59 42.03
N GLY A 562 1.81 20.48 41.94
CA GLY A 562 2.39 19.15 41.98
C GLY A 562 3.44 18.93 40.89
N ILE A 563 3.17 19.41 39.66
CA ILE A 563 4.11 19.34 38.55
C ILE A 563 5.38 20.17 38.82
N VAL A 564 5.21 21.42 39.31
CA VAL A 564 6.33 22.31 39.64
C VAL A 564 7.17 21.71 40.78
N ALA A 565 6.54 21.24 41.84
CA ALA A 565 7.21 20.60 42.98
C ALA A 565 8.06 19.39 42.55
N SER A 566 7.49 18.58 41.65
CA SER A 566 8.20 17.38 41.17
C SER A 566 9.44 17.71 40.34
N GLN A 567 9.50 18.90 39.71
CA GLN A 567 10.63 19.31 38.83
C GLN A 567 11.62 20.25 39.50
N TRP A 568 11.15 21.18 40.30
CA TRP A 568 11.99 22.23 40.90
C TRP A 568 12.13 22.11 42.42
N GLY A 569 11.43 21.15 43.05
CA GLY A 569 11.41 20.97 44.49
C GLY A 569 10.36 21.83 45.20
N GLU A 570 10.07 21.50 46.46
CA GLU A 570 9.02 22.18 47.23
C GLU A 570 9.37 23.67 47.55
N GLU A 571 10.66 24.02 47.55
CA GLU A 571 11.10 25.42 47.77
C GLU A 571 10.66 26.36 46.65
N ALA A 572 10.41 25.85 45.44
CA ALA A 572 9.95 26.66 44.31
C ALA A 572 8.46 27.02 44.38
N ILE A 573 7.73 26.46 45.34
CA ILE A 573 6.28 26.68 45.53
C ILE A 573 6.01 27.56 46.78
N ALA A 574 7.01 27.73 47.65
CA ALA A 574 6.92 28.59 48.83
C ALA A 574 7.05 30.07 48.43
#